data_0ea682ac17226094037b521bb9659822
#
_entry.id   0ea682ac17226094037b521bb9659822
#
_cell.length_a   1.000
_cell.length_b   1.000
_cell.length_c   1.000
_cell.angle_alpha   90.00
_cell.angle_beta   90.00
_cell.angle_gamma   90.00
#
_symmetry.space_group_name_H-M   'P 1'
#
loop_
_entity.id
_entity.type
_entity.pdbx_description
1 polymer ?
#
loop_
_entity_poly.entity_id
_entity_poly.type
_entity_poly.pdbx_seq_one_letter_code
_entity_poly.pdbx_strand_id
1 'polypeptide(L)'
;MRNENAADIYAEEQMPQEIRERIAALESVGQAALIPKAQHEVKGSIECTLDTGKISAGTCAYLKAHYLHKDFLPAQLTQRQIILFHGSRDAVGWPSLSKCREANDFGKCFYCTEDMELAKEWSCQRGESGVVSGYTLKTDELNIVNLNSEQYHTLNWIGTLLQHRQPNNLDDDSDYAREYLIQNFAVDLSRADVVVGYRADDSYFQYATDFLQNRISLDKLSEAMHLGKLGEQVAIKSERAFERLTFKRAYQTVQKYIRLYMERDVRARDDYRRSLRGQIRVPNKLTIERIIQEGIRNDDEILLRPLYRGRAGESWQHV
;
A
#
# COMPACT_ATOMS: atom_id res chain seq x y z
N MET A 1 -20.72 21.15 -19.38
CA MET A 1 -21.31 20.62 -20.63
C MET A 1 -20.15 20.37 -21.58
N ARG A 2 -19.76 19.11 -21.77
CA ARG A 2 -18.79 18.74 -22.83
C ARG A 2 -19.51 18.93 -24.15
N ASN A 3 -18.93 19.70 -25.06
CA ASN A 3 -19.32 19.72 -26.46
C ASN A 3 -18.96 18.36 -27.05
N GLU A 4 -19.87 17.38 -26.97
CA GLU A 4 -19.77 16.16 -27.74
C GLU A 4 -20.01 16.53 -29.20
N ASN A 5 -18.98 16.47 -30.01
CA ASN A 5 -19.09 16.69 -31.45
C ASN A 5 -19.93 15.55 -32.02
N ALA A 6 -20.90 15.87 -32.89
CA ALA A 6 -21.72 14.86 -33.58
C ALA A 6 -20.90 13.80 -34.33
N ALA A 7 -19.63 14.10 -34.67
CA ALA A 7 -18.67 13.18 -35.23
C ALA A 7 -18.22 12.07 -34.28
N ASP A 8 -18.20 12.35 -32.94
CA ASP A 8 -17.74 11.40 -31.92
C ASP A 8 -18.83 10.33 -31.71
N ILE A 9 -20.11 10.74 -31.65
CA ILE A 9 -21.26 9.83 -31.51
C ILE A 9 -21.39 8.91 -32.72
N TYR A 10 -21.18 9.45 -33.93
CA TYR A 10 -21.28 8.68 -35.16
C TYR A 10 -20.15 7.65 -35.30
N ALA A 11 -18.95 7.96 -34.82
CA ALA A 11 -17.82 7.03 -34.85
C ALA A 11 -18.02 5.83 -33.91
N GLU A 12 -18.63 6.02 -32.73
CA GLU A 12 -18.88 4.95 -31.77
C GLU A 12 -20.00 3.99 -32.20
N GLU A 13 -21.09 4.49 -32.77
CA GLU A 13 -22.24 3.67 -33.19
C GLU A 13 -21.94 2.78 -34.40
N GLN A 14 -21.00 3.17 -35.25
CA GLN A 14 -20.63 2.43 -36.47
C GLN A 14 -19.31 1.65 -36.36
N MET A 15 -18.70 1.65 -35.18
CA MET A 15 -17.42 0.98 -34.97
C MET A 15 -17.56 -0.55 -35.11
N PRO A 16 -16.70 -1.22 -35.90
CA PRO A 16 -16.67 -2.67 -36.01
C PRO A 16 -16.56 -3.35 -34.63
N GLN A 17 -17.22 -4.49 -34.46
CA GLN A 17 -17.29 -5.19 -33.18
C GLN A 17 -15.91 -5.53 -32.63
N GLU A 18 -14.98 -5.91 -33.51
CA GLU A 18 -13.61 -6.26 -33.14
C GLU A 18 -12.86 -5.08 -32.47
N ILE A 19 -13.08 -3.86 -32.93
CA ILE A 19 -12.51 -2.64 -32.36
C ILE A 19 -13.20 -2.34 -31.01
N ARG A 20 -14.55 -2.42 -30.94
CA ARG A 20 -15.30 -2.16 -29.71
C ARG A 20 -14.89 -3.08 -28.57
N GLU A 21 -14.69 -4.37 -28.86
CA GLU A 21 -14.24 -5.34 -27.85
C GLU A 21 -12.84 -5.03 -27.33
N ARG A 22 -11.93 -4.61 -28.22
CA ARG A 22 -10.55 -4.24 -27.82
C ARG A 22 -10.50 -2.91 -27.06
N ILE A 23 -11.30 -1.93 -27.45
CA ILE A 23 -11.45 -0.69 -26.70
C ILE A 23 -12.05 -0.95 -25.31
N ALA A 24 -13.11 -1.74 -25.21
CA ALA A 24 -13.70 -2.12 -23.93
C ALA A 24 -12.70 -2.86 -23.02
N ALA A 25 -11.85 -3.71 -23.61
CA ALA A 25 -10.75 -4.36 -22.89
C ALA A 25 -9.71 -3.35 -22.39
N LEU A 26 -9.31 -2.38 -23.24
CA LEU A 26 -8.39 -1.31 -22.88
C LEU A 26 -8.97 -0.41 -21.77
N GLU A 27 -10.23 0.01 -21.90
CA GLU A 27 -10.93 0.84 -20.90
C GLU A 27 -11.13 0.11 -19.55
N SER A 28 -11.13 -1.23 -19.58
CA SER A 28 -11.25 -2.06 -18.37
C SER A 28 -9.90 -2.39 -17.72
N VAL A 29 -8.77 -1.92 -18.27
CA VAL A 29 -7.43 -2.15 -17.70
C VAL A 29 -7.33 -1.46 -16.34
N GLY A 30 -7.13 -2.26 -15.29
CA GLY A 30 -7.00 -1.78 -13.90
C GLY A 30 -5.55 -1.57 -13.43
N GLN A 31 -4.56 -1.76 -14.31
CA GLN A 31 -3.14 -1.60 -13.99
C GLN A 31 -2.42 -0.86 -15.11
N ALA A 32 -1.75 0.24 -14.79
CA ALA A 32 -1.04 1.07 -15.77
C ALA A 32 -0.01 0.28 -16.60
N ALA A 33 0.68 -0.69 -16.01
CA ALA A 33 1.64 -1.54 -16.69
C ALA A 33 1.04 -2.39 -17.84
N LEU A 34 -0.28 -2.61 -17.85
CA LEU A 34 -0.97 -3.39 -18.88
C LEU A 34 -1.47 -2.52 -20.05
N ILE A 35 -1.50 -1.19 -19.88
CA ILE A 35 -1.97 -0.25 -20.92
C ILE A 35 -1.22 -0.44 -22.23
N PRO A 36 0.13 -0.49 -22.28
CA PRO A 36 0.85 -0.62 -23.56
C PRO A 36 0.47 -1.89 -24.32
N LYS A 37 0.25 -3.01 -23.62
CA LYS A 37 -0.20 -4.26 -24.23
C LYS A 37 -1.60 -4.12 -24.82
N ALA A 38 -2.54 -3.59 -24.05
CA ALA A 38 -3.92 -3.39 -24.49
C ALA A 38 -4.01 -2.39 -25.65
N GLN A 39 -3.22 -1.30 -25.61
CA GLN A 39 -3.10 -0.35 -26.73
C GLN A 39 -2.54 -1.01 -27.99
N HIS A 40 -1.59 -1.92 -27.86
CA HIS A 40 -1.07 -2.67 -29.02
C HIS A 40 -2.16 -3.55 -29.67
N GLU A 41 -3.00 -4.17 -28.87
CA GLU A 41 -4.14 -4.98 -29.37
C GLU A 41 -5.20 -4.10 -30.06
N VAL A 42 -5.53 -2.93 -29.47
CA VAL A 42 -6.42 -1.93 -30.10
C VAL A 42 -5.84 -1.45 -31.43
N LYS A 43 -4.55 -1.13 -31.48
CA LYS A 43 -3.85 -0.71 -32.69
C LYS A 43 -3.98 -1.74 -33.80
N GLY A 44 -3.70 -3.02 -33.49
CA GLY A 44 -3.82 -4.11 -34.45
C GLY A 44 -5.23 -4.24 -35.04
N SER A 45 -6.27 -4.13 -34.19
CA SER A 45 -7.67 -4.16 -34.65
C SER A 45 -8.02 -2.97 -35.55
N ILE A 46 -7.57 -1.75 -35.22
CA ILE A 46 -7.80 -0.55 -36.02
C ILE A 46 -7.14 -0.70 -37.41
N GLU A 47 -5.90 -1.17 -37.46
CA GLU A 47 -5.15 -1.34 -38.73
C GLU A 47 -5.78 -2.41 -39.60
N CYS A 48 -6.11 -3.56 -39.04
CA CYS A 48 -6.78 -4.65 -39.78
C CYS A 48 -8.15 -4.21 -40.34
N THR A 49 -8.93 -3.44 -39.58
CA THR A 49 -10.25 -2.97 -40.07
C THR A 49 -10.14 -1.86 -41.12
N LEU A 50 -9.08 -1.04 -41.09
CA LEU A 50 -8.76 -0.09 -42.14
C LEU A 50 -8.35 -0.82 -43.43
N ASP A 51 -7.44 -1.82 -43.36
CA ASP A 51 -6.96 -2.59 -44.50
C ASP A 51 -8.08 -3.39 -45.18
N THR A 52 -9.06 -3.83 -44.38
CA THR A 52 -10.25 -4.53 -44.92
C THR A 52 -11.39 -3.58 -45.35
N GLY A 53 -11.16 -2.28 -45.31
CA GLY A 53 -12.14 -1.25 -45.72
C GLY A 53 -13.38 -1.13 -44.83
N LYS A 54 -13.35 -1.71 -43.64
CA LYS A 54 -14.46 -1.63 -42.64
C LYS A 54 -14.55 -0.27 -41.97
N ILE A 55 -13.46 0.48 -41.89
CA ILE A 55 -13.42 1.87 -41.41
C ILE A 55 -12.71 2.78 -42.41
N SER A 56 -13.02 4.07 -42.34
CA SER A 56 -12.34 5.10 -43.13
C SER A 56 -10.99 5.48 -42.54
N ALA A 57 -10.13 6.10 -43.39
CA ALA A 57 -8.87 6.68 -42.91
C ALA A 57 -9.07 7.76 -41.82
N GLY A 58 -10.16 8.53 -41.93
CA GLY A 58 -10.53 9.51 -40.89
C GLY A 58 -10.88 8.88 -39.55
N THR A 59 -11.71 7.83 -39.58
CA THR A 59 -12.05 7.03 -38.38
C THR A 59 -10.79 6.41 -37.75
N CYS A 60 -9.91 5.84 -38.58
CA CYS A 60 -8.63 5.30 -38.12
C CYS A 60 -7.78 6.35 -37.40
N ALA A 61 -7.64 7.54 -38.00
CA ALA A 61 -6.85 8.62 -37.43
C ALA A 61 -7.47 9.09 -36.07
N TYR A 62 -8.79 9.23 -36.00
CA TYR A 62 -9.52 9.58 -34.78
C TYR A 62 -9.28 8.56 -33.66
N LEU A 63 -9.51 7.28 -33.95
CA LEU A 63 -9.35 6.20 -32.95
C LEU A 63 -7.90 6.11 -32.45
N LYS A 64 -6.91 6.23 -33.33
CA LYS A 64 -5.49 6.25 -32.93
C LYS A 64 -5.17 7.46 -32.05
N ALA A 65 -5.67 8.65 -32.41
CA ALA A 65 -5.46 9.85 -31.61
C ALA A 65 -6.10 9.76 -30.23
N HIS A 66 -7.24 9.11 -30.10
CA HIS A 66 -7.98 9.00 -28.86
C HIS A 66 -7.45 7.92 -27.91
N TYR A 67 -7.19 6.72 -28.42
CA TYR A 67 -6.86 5.54 -27.58
C TYR A 67 -5.36 5.18 -27.55
N LEU A 68 -4.55 5.63 -28.51
CA LEU A 68 -3.16 5.21 -28.64
C LEU A 68 -2.13 6.29 -28.28
N HIS A 69 -2.55 7.43 -27.74
CA HIS A 69 -1.58 8.43 -27.28
C HIS A 69 -0.94 7.99 -25.95
N LYS A 70 0.29 8.47 -25.69
CA LYS A 70 1.10 8.07 -24.53
C LYS A 70 0.48 8.42 -23.16
N ASP A 71 -0.37 9.46 -23.14
CA ASP A 71 -1.03 9.96 -21.93
C ASP A 71 -2.47 9.40 -21.77
N PHE A 72 -2.83 8.36 -22.58
CA PHE A 72 -4.13 7.72 -22.47
C PHE A 72 -4.22 6.97 -21.13
N LEU A 73 -5.27 7.27 -20.37
CA LEU A 73 -5.61 6.56 -19.14
C LEU A 73 -7.03 6.00 -19.25
N PRO A 74 -7.21 4.68 -19.08
CA PRO A 74 -8.53 4.07 -18.99
C PRO A 74 -9.40 4.74 -17.91
N ALA A 75 -10.71 4.77 -18.13
CA ALA A 75 -11.67 5.36 -17.20
C ALA A 75 -11.56 4.76 -15.78
N GLN A 76 -11.18 3.49 -15.66
CA GLN A 76 -10.94 2.86 -14.36
C GLN A 76 -9.70 3.38 -13.62
N LEU A 77 -8.71 3.91 -14.34
CA LEU A 77 -7.53 4.51 -13.74
C LEU A 77 -7.69 6.03 -13.53
N THR A 78 -8.58 6.67 -14.30
CA THR A 78 -8.96 8.07 -14.07
C THR A 78 -9.92 8.23 -12.89
N GLN A 79 -10.75 7.23 -12.59
CA GLN A 79 -11.38 7.09 -11.30
C GLN A 79 -10.33 6.48 -10.37
N ARG A 80 -9.67 7.28 -9.58
CA ARG A 80 -8.65 6.84 -8.62
C ARG A 80 -9.19 5.75 -7.71
N GLN A 81 -9.12 4.50 -8.19
CA GLN A 81 -9.60 3.32 -7.48
C GLN A 81 -8.45 2.37 -7.25
N ILE A 82 -8.41 1.81 -6.06
CA ILE A 82 -7.46 0.75 -5.70
C ILE A 82 -8.20 -0.50 -5.29
N ILE A 83 -7.58 -1.65 -5.57
CA ILE A 83 -8.09 -2.97 -5.15
C ILE A 83 -7.43 -3.33 -3.84
N LEU A 84 -8.23 -3.67 -2.84
CA LEU A 84 -7.80 -4.01 -1.50
C LEU A 84 -8.28 -5.38 -1.09
N PHE A 85 -7.48 -6.07 -0.29
CA PHE A 85 -7.77 -7.39 0.24
C PHE A 85 -7.64 -7.40 1.76
N HIS A 86 -8.63 -7.97 2.45
CA HIS A 86 -8.62 -8.19 3.89
C HIS A 86 -8.64 -9.68 4.20
N GLY A 87 -7.65 -10.16 4.91
CA GLY A 87 -7.57 -11.54 5.39
C GLY A 87 -8.16 -11.67 6.79
N SER A 88 -9.16 -12.56 6.96
CA SER A 88 -9.83 -12.81 8.24
C SER A 88 -10.33 -14.25 8.33
N ARG A 89 -10.86 -14.64 9.51
CA ARG A 89 -11.47 -15.97 9.68
C ARG A 89 -12.69 -16.15 8.79
N ASP A 90 -13.55 -15.15 8.77
CA ASP A 90 -14.82 -15.16 8.04
C ASP A 90 -14.87 -14.02 7.02
N ALA A 91 -15.70 -14.18 5.98
CA ALA A 91 -15.88 -13.12 5.00
C ALA A 91 -16.48 -11.86 5.63
N VAL A 92 -15.89 -10.70 5.30
CA VAL A 92 -16.37 -9.39 5.77
C VAL A 92 -17.01 -8.66 4.57
N GLY A 93 -18.30 -8.80 4.37
CA GLY A 93 -19.01 -8.11 3.27
C GLY A 93 -19.21 -6.62 3.53
N TRP A 94 -19.46 -6.25 4.78
CA TRP A 94 -19.79 -4.88 5.21
C TRP A 94 -18.90 -4.47 6.40
N PRO A 95 -17.65 -4.02 6.16
CA PRO A 95 -16.81 -3.52 7.22
C PRO A 95 -17.37 -2.20 7.76
N SER A 96 -17.15 -1.94 9.04
CA SER A 96 -17.50 -0.68 9.68
C SER A 96 -16.49 -0.30 10.75
N LEU A 97 -16.27 0.99 10.95
CA LEU A 97 -15.33 1.49 11.94
C LEU A 97 -15.69 1.03 13.36
N SER A 98 -16.99 0.93 13.68
CA SER A 98 -17.46 0.49 15.00
C SER A 98 -17.01 -0.93 15.39
N LYS A 99 -16.77 -1.80 14.42
CA LYS A 99 -16.29 -3.18 14.61
C LYS A 99 -14.77 -3.32 14.64
N CYS A 100 -14.03 -2.24 14.34
CA CYS A 100 -12.58 -2.24 14.35
C CYS A 100 -12.03 -2.19 15.78
N ARG A 101 -10.85 -2.82 15.97
CA ARG A 101 -10.14 -2.83 17.26
C ARG A 101 -9.28 -1.58 17.38
N GLU A 102 -9.13 -1.05 18.59
CA GLU A 102 -8.32 0.15 18.85
C GLU A 102 -6.83 -0.15 18.93
N ALA A 103 -6.45 -1.26 19.54
CA ALA A 103 -5.05 -1.65 19.71
C ALA A 103 -4.48 -2.31 18.46
N ASN A 104 -4.20 -1.51 17.45
CA ASN A 104 -3.54 -1.89 16.18
C ASN A 104 -2.52 -0.83 15.78
N ASP A 105 -1.74 -1.07 14.71
CA ASP A 105 -0.57 -0.27 14.31
C ASP A 105 -0.87 1.23 14.12
N PHE A 106 -2.04 1.57 13.54
CA PHE A 106 -2.49 2.95 13.33
C PHE A 106 -3.81 3.24 14.06
N GLY A 107 -4.08 2.49 15.15
CA GLY A 107 -5.29 2.60 15.94
C GLY A 107 -6.50 1.91 15.32
N LYS A 108 -7.69 2.48 15.58
CA LYS A 108 -8.97 1.92 15.15
C LYS A 108 -9.19 2.08 13.66
N CYS A 109 -8.84 1.05 12.89
CA CYS A 109 -8.93 1.03 11.43
C CYS A 109 -9.36 -0.35 10.92
N PHE A 110 -9.84 -0.41 9.69
CA PHE A 110 -10.02 -1.65 8.95
C PHE A 110 -8.78 -1.88 8.07
N TYR A 111 -8.02 -2.92 8.36
CA TYR A 111 -6.71 -3.17 7.75
C TYR A 111 -6.80 -4.06 6.53
N CYS A 112 -6.29 -3.57 5.43
CA CYS A 112 -6.21 -4.25 4.14
C CYS A 112 -4.77 -4.26 3.61
N THR A 113 -4.56 -4.92 2.50
CA THR A 113 -3.35 -4.85 1.66
C THR A 113 -3.74 -4.90 0.19
N GLU A 114 -2.89 -4.41 -0.69
CA GLU A 114 -3.05 -4.58 -2.14
C GLU A 114 -2.57 -5.96 -2.62
N ASP A 115 -1.79 -6.67 -1.81
CA ASP A 115 -1.28 -8.00 -2.11
C ASP A 115 -2.25 -9.09 -1.65
N MET A 116 -2.90 -9.75 -2.61
CA MET A 116 -3.83 -10.84 -2.34
C MET A 116 -3.16 -12.04 -1.68
N GLU A 117 -1.91 -12.36 -2.03
CA GLU A 117 -1.20 -13.51 -1.46
C GLU A 117 -0.87 -13.24 0.02
N LEU A 118 -0.50 -12.01 0.33
CA LEU A 118 -0.28 -11.56 1.70
C LEU A 118 -1.58 -11.60 2.52
N ALA A 119 -2.70 -11.16 1.94
CA ALA A 119 -4.01 -11.24 2.60
C ALA A 119 -4.42 -12.69 2.90
N LYS A 120 -4.07 -13.64 2.03
CA LYS A 120 -4.30 -15.08 2.28
C LYS A 120 -3.50 -15.58 3.49
N GLU A 121 -2.24 -15.15 3.62
CA GLU A 121 -1.44 -15.48 4.81
C GLU A 121 -2.06 -14.87 6.08
N TRP A 122 -2.52 -13.62 6.03
CA TRP A 122 -3.16 -12.96 7.17
C TRP A 122 -4.44 -13.67 7.60
N SER A 123 -5.19 -14.25 6.67
CA SER A 123 -6.40 -15.00 6.99
C SER A 123 -6.11 -16.27 7.81
N CYS A 124 -4.88 -16.77 7.79
CA CYS A 124 -4.44 -18.03 8.42
C CYS A 124 -3.70 -17.85 9.76
N GLN A 125 -3.67 -16.64 10.34
CA GLN A 125 -2.89 -16.31 11.56
C GLN A 125 -3.13 -17.26 12.75
N ARG A 126 -4.32 -17.89 12.84
CA ARG A 126 -4.69 -18.79 13.94
C ARG A 126 -4.43 -20.27 13.65
N GLY A 127 -3.69 -20.58 12.58
CA GLY A 127 -3.43 -21.97 12.18
C GLY A 127 -4.62 -22.67 11.50
N GLU A 128 -5.66 -21.92 11.15
CA GLU A 128 -6.83 -22.41 10.41
C GLU A 128 -6.94 -21.67 9.07
N SER A 129 -7.56 -22.31 8.08
CA SER A 129 -7.86 -21.66 6.80
C SER A 129 -8.93 -20.61 7.00
N GLY A 130 -8.66 -19.40 6.51
CA GLY A 130 -9.60 -18.28 6.57
C GLY A 130 -10.11 -17.85 5.21
N VAL A 131 -10.58 -16.62 5.14
CA VAL A 131 -11.20 -16.01 3.96
C VAL A 131 -10.54 -14.68 3.66
N VAL A 132 -10.28 -14.41 2.38
CA VAL A 132 -9.88 -13.10 1.88
C VAL A 132 -11.10 -12.40 1.29
N SER A 133 -11.44 -11.24 1.82
CA SER A 133 -12.47 -10.36 1.28
C SER A 133 -11.82 -9.31 0.40
N GLY A 134 -12.27 -9.20 -0.85
CA GLY A 134 -11.78 -8.25 -1.84
C GLY A 134 -12.70 -7.03 -1.99
N TYR A 135 -12.10 -5.86 -2.10
CA TYR A 135 -12.79 -4.58 -2.20
C TYR A 135 -12.21 -3.71 -3.30
N THR A 136 -12.98 -2.71 -3.71
CA THR A 136 -12.49 -1.55 -4.44
C THR A 136 -12.70 -0.31 -3.58
N LEU A 137 -11.68 0.48 -3.37
CA LEU A 137 -11.73 1.78 -2.69
C LEU A 137 -11.62 2.89 -3.73
N LYS A 138 -12.60 3.81 -3.78
CA LYS A 138 -12.49 5.07 -4.53
C LYS A 138 -11.72 6.07 -3.68
N THR A 139 -10.57 6.54 -4.21
CA THR A 139 -9.63 7.38 -3.44
C THR A 139 -9.81 8.87 -3.67
N ASP A 140 -10.67 9.26 -4.62
CA ASP A 140 -10.93 10.67 -4.89
C ASP A 140 -11.38 11.40 -3.63
N GLU A 141 -10.82 12.57 -3.37
CA GLU A 141 -11.12 13.43 -2.22
C GLU A 141 -10.84 12.82 -0.84
N LEU A 142 -10.23 11.63 -0.75
CA LEU A 142 -9.78 11.08 0.53
C LEU A 142 -8.43 11.70 0.93
N ASN A 143 -8.29 12.00 2.21
CA ASN A 143 -6.99 12.37 2.78
C ASN A 143 -6.19 11.11 3.09
N ILE A 144 -5.19 10.83 2.26
CA ILE A 144 -4.36 9.63 2.36
C ILE A 144 -2.99 10.00 2.91
N VAL A 145 -2.65 9.43 4.05
CA VAL A 145 -1.31 9.57 4.66
C VAL A 145 -0.50 8.33 4.33
N ASN A 146 0.50 8.48 3.47
CA ASN A 146 1.41 7.39 3.10
C ASN A 146 2.73 7.53 3.86
N LEU A 147 2.87 6.79 4.97
CA LEU A 147 4.07 6.78 5.82
C LEU A 147 5.31 6.17 5.14
N ASN A 148 5.14 5.54 3.96
CA ASN A 148 6.22 4.99 3.16
C ASN A 148 6.68 5.97 2.06
N SER A 149 6.07 7.16 1.98
CA SER A 149 6.47 8.22 1.04
C SER A 149 7.76 8.92 1.49
N GLU A 150 8.40 9.67 0.58
CA GLU A 150 9.61 10.45 0.86
C GLU A 150 9.41 11.58 1.89
N GLN A 151 8.17 11.90 2.23
CA GLN A 151 7.83 12.91 3.25
C GLN A 151 8.09 12.43 4.68
N TYR A 152 8.19 11.11 4.87
CA TYR A 152 8.33 10.47 6.18
C TYR A 152 9.59 9.62 6.26
N HIS A 153 10.10 9.50 7.45
CA HIS A 153 11.26 8.66 7.77
C HIS A 153 10.90 7.61 8.84
N THR A 154 11.80 6.68 9.09
CA THR A 154 11.59 5.56 10.01
C THR A 154 11.08 5.99 11.39
N LEU A 155 11.54 7.15 11.93
CA LEU A 155 11.09 7.64 13.24
C LEU A 155 9.62 8.10 13.21
N ASN A 156 9.11 8.56 12.07
CA ASN A 156 7.68 8.89 11.95
C ASN A 156 6.82 7.62 12.06
N TRP A 157 7.21 6.56 11.36
CA TRP A 157 6.50 5.31 11.42
C TRP A 157 6.54 4.70 12.83
N ILE A 158 7.73 4.62 13.48
CA ILE A 158 7.84 4.04 14.81
C ILE A 158 7.13 4.88 15.88
N GLY A 159 7.25 6.21 15.83
CA GLY A 159 6.55 7.12 16.74
C GLY A 159 5.03 6.96 16.65
N THR A 160 4.50 6.86 15.42
CA THR A 160 3.08 6.60 15.17
C THR A 160 2.65 5.23 15.66
N LEU A 161 3.44 4.18 15.43
CA LEU A 161 3.17 2.84 15.94
C LEU A 161 3.11 2.81 17.47
N LEU A 162 4.10 3.41 18.14
CA LEU A 162 4.21 3.45 19.60
C LEU A 162 3.08 4.24 20.27
N GLN A 163 2.42 5.13 19.57
CA GLN A 163 1.23 5.85 20.03
C GLN A 163 0.02 4.92 20.22
N HIS A 164 -0.07 3.87 19.39
CA HIS A 164 -1.21 2.95 19.35
C HIS A 164 -0.92 1.58 19.96
N ARG A 165 0.35 1.18 20.00
CA ARG A 165 0.79 -0.09 20.57
C ARG A 165 1.88 0.14 21.61
N GLN A 166 1.75 -0.49 22.74
CA GLN A 166 2.71 -0.37 23.83
C GLN A 166 3.56 -1.65 23.92
N PRO A 167 4.89 -1.55 23.83
CA PRO A 167 5.77 -2.67 24.11
C PRO A 167 5.63 -3.13 25.56
N ASN A 168 5.74 -4.43 25.80
CA ASN A 168 5.72 -4.99 27.14
C ASN A 168 7.09 -4.87 27.80
N ASN A 169 7.12 -4.69 29.12
CA ASN A 169 8.35 -4.75 29.94
C ASN A 169 9.44 -3.74 29.52
N LEU A 170 9.07 -2.49 29.29
CA LEU A 170 10.03 -1.39 29.18
C LEU A 170 10.53 -1.01 30.58
N ASP A 171 11.82 -0.68 30.67
CA ASP A 171 12.38 0.04 31.82
C ASP A 171 12.10 1.55 31.71
N ASP A 172 12.39 2.31 32.77
CA ASP A 172 12.08 3.74 32.83
C ASP A 172 12.76 4.54 31.68
N ASP A 173 13.99 4.19 31.32
CA ASP A 173 14.73 4.85 30.23
C ASP A 173 14.09 4.58 28.86
N SER A 174 13.67 3.35 28.63
CA SER A 174 12.96 2.95 27.39
C SER A 174 11.57 3.54 27.30
N ASP A 175 10.87 3.70 28.41
CA ASP A 175 9.56 4.36 28.44
C ASP A 175 9.71 5.88 28.18
N TYR A 176 10.73 6.53 28.75
CA TYR A 176 11.08 7.91 28.39
C TYR A 176 11.42 8.05 26.90
N ALA A 177 12.22 7.13 26.36
CA ALA A 177 12.57 7.10 24.94
C ALA A 177 11.30 6.93 24.06
N ARG A 178 10.36 6.09 24.46
CA ARG A 178 9.07 5.92 23.80
C ARG A 178 8.28 7.23 23.77
N GLU A 179 8.13 7.90 24.93
CA GLU A 179 7.42 9.18 25.00
C GLU A 179 8.10 10.26 24.14
N TYR A 180 9.44 10.30 24.14
CA TYR A 180 10.19 11.21 23.29
C TYR A 180 9.89 10.99 21.80
N LEU A 181 9.85 9.73 21.33
CA LEU A 181 9.52 9.41 19.94
C LEU A 181 8.10 9.80 19.58
N ILE A 182 7.14 9.53 20.45
CA ILE A 182 5.73 9.90 20.23
C ILE A 182 5.60 11.42 20.10
N GLN A 183 6.17 12.17 21.04
CA GLN A 183 6.02 13.63 21.08
C GLN A 183 6.69 14.35 19.92
N ASN A 184 7.80 13.82 19.40
CA ASN A 184 8.61 14.50 18.42
C ASN A 184 8.47 13.97 16.99
N PHE A 185 7.98 12.73 16.81
CA PHE A 185 7.99 12.08 15.50
C PHE A 185 6.67 11.44 15.09
N ALA A 186 5.72 11.21 16.02
CA ALA A 186 4.43 10.65 15.63
C ALA A 186 3.70 11.57 14.64
N VAL A 187 3.12 10.97 13.61
CA VAL A 187 2.34 11.69 12.60
C VAL A 187 0.92 11.87 13.09
N ASP A 188 0.40 13.08 13.01
CA ASP A 188 -1.01 13.32 13.29
C ASP A 188 -1.91 12.68 12.23
N LEU A 189 -2.55 11.58 12.60
CA LEU A 189 -3.49 10.84 11.76
C LEU A 189 -4.96 11.22 12.01
N SER A 190 -5.24 12.27 12.78
CA SER A 190 -6.61 12.64 13.17
C SER A 190 -7.51 13.00 11.99
N ARG A 191 -6.92 13.53 10.91
CA ARG A 191 -7.62 13.91 9.68
C ARG A 191 -7.45 12.90 8.54
N ALA A 192 -6.71 11.82 8.75
CA ALA A 192 -6.50 10.81 7.72
C ALA A 192 -7.77 9.99 7.51
N ASP A 193 -8.15 9.82 6.26
CA ASP A 193 -9.19 8.88 5.84
C ASP A 193 -8.61 7.48 5.65
N VAL A 194 -7.39 7.42 5.12
CA VAL A 194 -6.63 6.20 4.85
C VAL A 194 -5.19 6.40 5.28
N VAL A 195 -4.60 5.39 5.90
CA VAL A 195 -3.18 5.36 6.25
C VAL A 195 -2.51 4.18 5.55
N VAL A 196 -1.40 4.45 4.88
CA VAL A 196 -0.56 3.43 4.24
C VAL A 196 0.77 3.38 4.97
N GLY A 197 1.24 2.18 5.28
CA GLY A 197 2.52 2.02 5.98
C GLY A 197 2.93 0.55 6.08
N TYR A 198 4.15 0.32 6.53
CA TYR A 198 4.60 -1.04 6.81
C TYR A 198 3.79 -1.67 7.93
N ARG A 199 3.50 -2.96 7.78
CA ARG A 199 2.87 -3.74 8.83
C ARG A 199 3.88 -4.01 9.96
N ALA A 200 3.46 -3.78 11.19
CA ALA A 200 4.16 -4.22 12.38
C ALA A 200 3.49 -5.47 12.95
N ASP A 201 4.04 -6.65 12.67
CA ASP A 201 3.67 -7.84 13.43
C ASP A 201 4.48 -7.92 14.75
N ASP A 202 4.28 -8.99 15.52
CA ASP A 202 4.95 -9.16 16.81
C ASP A 202 6.49 -9.24 16.69
N SER A 203 7.03 -9.62 15.52
CA SER A 203 8.46 -9.61 15.26
C SER A 203 9.03 -8.21 15.17
N TYR A 204 8.30 -7.28 14.55
CA TYR A 204 8.70 -5.86 14.46
C TYR A 204 8.62 -5.14 15.80
N PHE A 205 7.70 -5.57 16.64
CA PHE A 205 7.63 -5.03 17.99
C PHE A 205 8.90 -5.30 18.79
N GLN A 206 9.58 -6.42 18.52
CA GLN A 206 10.90 -6.70 19.10
C GLN A 206 11.94 -5.71 18.58
N TYR A 207 11.92 -5.34 17.28
CA TYR A 207 12.87 -4.36 16.73
C TYR A 207 12.65 -2.97 17.32
N ALA A 208 11.38 -2.57 17.48
CA ALA A 208 11.02 -1.35 18.18
C ALA A 208 11.55 -1.34 19.61
N THR A 209 11.36 -2.44 20.36
CA THR A 209 11.84 -2.60 21.72
C THR A 209 13.38 -2.53 21.77
N ASP A 210 14.08 -3.22 20.87
CA ASP A 210 15.55 -3.20 20.82
C ASP A 210 16.09 -1.80 20.47
N PHE A 211 15.37 -1.02 19.67
CA PHE A 211 15.72 0.37 19.40
C PHE A 211 15.52 1.26 20.65
N LEU A 212 14.36 1.15 21.30
CA LEU A 212 14.07 1.89 22.53
C LEU A 212 15.08 1.58 23.66
N GLN A 213 15.56 0.34 23.72
CA GLN A 213 16.58 -0.12 24.66
C GLN A 213 18.02 0.17 24.22
N ASN A 214 18.20 1.02 23.21
CA ASN A 214 19.51 1.42 22.67
C ASN A 214 20.40 0.25 22.19
N ARG A 215 19.76 -0.88 21.82
CA ARG A 215 20.47 -2.09 21.35
C ARG A 215 20.79 -2.04 19.87
N ILE A 216 20.00 -1.32 19.09
CA ILE A 216 20.19 -1.13 17.65
C ILE A 216 20.13 0.34 17.29
N SER A 217 20.76 0.70 16.18
CA SER A 217 20.72 2.05 15.61
C SER A 217 19.54 2.25 14.67
N LEU A 218 19.25 3.50 14.31
CA LEU A 218 18.13 3.86 13.43
C LEU A 218 18.26 3.24 12.03
N ASP A 219 19.47 3.20 11.45
CA ASP A 219 19.72 2.54 10.18
C ASP A 219 19.39 1.03 10.27
N LYS A 220 19.68 0.41 11.41
CA LYS A 220 19.38 -1.00 11.64
C LYS A 220 17.88 -1.25 11.85
N LEU A 221 17.19 -0.37 12.55
CA LEU A 221 15.74 -0.41 12.65
C LEU A 221 15.10 -0.29 11.26
N SER A 222 15.57 0.66 10.44
CA SER A 222 15.08 0.86 9.07
C SER A 222 15.31 -0.38 8.19
N GLU A 223 16.50 -1.00 8.27
CA GLU A 223 16.77 -2.27 7.58
C GLU A 223 15.83 -3.38 8.05
N ALA A 224 15.62 -3.50 9.36
CA ALA A 224 14.76 -4.51 9.96
C ALA A 224 13.30 -4.42 9.49
N MET A 225 12.79 -3.21 9.23
CA MET A 225 11.43 -3.01 8.68
C MET A 225 11.21 -3.68 7.33
N HIS A 226 12.26 -3.98 6.58
CA HIS A 226 12.20 -4.62 5.27
C HIS A 226 12.45 -6.14 5.32
N LEU A 227 12.83 -6.67 6.50
CA LEU A 227 13.05 -8.09 6.69
C LEU A 227 11.72 -8.86 6.63
N GLY A 228 11.78 -10.09 6.13
CA GLY A 228 10.62 -10.97 6.05
C GLY A 228 9.58 -10.57 4.99
N LYS A 229 9.72 -9.42 4.32
CA LYS A 229 8.77 -8.93 3.30
C LYS A 229 7.32 -8.98 3.80
N LEU A 230 7.07 -8.49 5.02
CA LEU A 230 5.72 -8.50 5.62
C LEU A 230 4.73 -7.58 4.92
N GLY A 231 5.23 -6.76 4.00
CA GLY A 231 4.45 -5.95 3.08
C GLY A 231 3.86 -4.69 3.69
N GLU A 232 3.11 -4.01 2.85
CA GLU A 232 2.42 -2.79 3.20
C GLU A 232 0.98 -3.10 3.61
N GLN A 233 0.48 -2.33 4.55
CA GLN A 233 -0.93 -2.34 4.94
C GLN A 233 -1.58 -1.01 4.60
N VAL A 234 -2.86 -1.09 4.27
CA VAL A 234 -3.75 0.02 4.00
C VAL A 234 -4.82 0.02 5.08
N ALA A 235 -4.81 1.03 5.93
CA ALA A 235 -5.73 1.16 7.05
C ALA A 235 -6.84 2.16 6.71
N ILE A 236 -8.07 1.69 6.59
CA ILE A 236 -9.27 2.51 6.37
C ILE A 236 -9.73 3.06 7.73
N LYS A 237 -9.70 4.39 7.89
CA LYS A 237 -9.79 5.04 9.19
C LYS A 237 -11.05 5.88 9.40
N SER A 238 -11.59 6.50 8.38
CA SER A 238 -12.75 7.38 8.50
C SER A 238 -14.03 6.75 7.94
N GLU A 239 -15.21 7.13 8.47
CA GLU A 239 -16.50 6.72 7.93
C GLU A 239 -16.60 7.08 6.44
N ARG A 240 -16.08 8.25 6.04
CA ARG A 240 -16.03 8.69 4.64
C ARG A 240 -15.29 7.68 3.74
N ALA A 241 -14.18 7.11 4.22
CA ALA A 241 -13.45 6.08 3.47
C ALA A 241 -14.21 4.74 3.43
N PHE A 242 -14.92 4.37 4.51
CA PHE A 242 -15.79 3.19 4.51
C PHE A 242 -16.94 3.31 3.51
N GLU A 243 -17.55 4.50 3.34
CA GLU A 243 -18.60 4.76 2.35
C GLU A 243 -18.10 4.59 0.90
N ARG A 244 -16.80 4.78 0.68
CA ARG A 244 -16.15 4.62 -0.63
C ARG A 244 -15.58 3.24 -0.88
N LEU A 245 -15.69 2.34 0.12
CA LEU A 245 -15.22 0.97 0.04
C LEU A 245 -16.35 0.06 -0.46
N THR A 246 -16.15 -0.59 -1.59
CA THR A 246 -17.14 -1.48 -2.20
C THR A 246 -16.65 -2.92 -2.14
N PHE A 247 -17.39 -3.80 -1.45
CA PHE A 247 -17.14 -5.24 -1.44
C PHE A 247 -17.33 -5.82 -2.83
N LYS A 248 -16.44 -6.68 -3.27
CA LYS A 248 -16.49 -7.38 -4.57
C LYS A 248 -16.82 -8.85 -4.41
N ARG A 249 -15.98 -9.58 -3.70
CA ARG A 249 -16.19 -11.01 -3.43
C ARG A 249 -15.26 -11.51 -2.32
N ALA A 250 -15.53 -12.73 -1.86
CA ALA A 250 -14.69 -13.46 -0.92
C ALA A 250 -14.00 -14.65 -1.60
N TYR A 251 -12.80 -15.00 -1.11
CA TYR A 251 -11.98 -16.09 -1.60
C TYR A 251 -11.61 -16.99 -0.42
N GLN A 252 -11.92 -18.27 -0.53
CA GLN A 252 -11.48 -19.24 0.48
C GLN A 252 -9.99 -19.44 0.42
N THR A 253 -9.30 -19.37 1.55
CA THR A 253 -7.88 -19.62 1.64
C THR A 253 -7.61 -21.12 1.84
N VAL A 254 -6.60 -21.64 1.17
CA VAL A 254 -6.21 -23.05 1.28
C VAL A 254 -5.09 -23.24 2.31
N GLN A 255 -4.99 -24.47 2.83
CA GLN A 255 -4.10 -24.86 3.95
C GLN A 255 -2.62 -24.52 3.75
N LYS A 256 -2.12 -24.44 2.51
CA LYS A 256 -0.71 -24.09 2.22
C LYS A 256 -0.29 -22.73 2.82
N TYR A 257 -1.25 -21.78 2.96
CA TYR A 257 -0.95 -20.41 3.48
C TYR A 257 -0.71 -20.40 4.99
N ILE A 258 -1.21 -21.37 5.73
CA ILE A 258 -0.88 -21.57 7.16
C ILE A 258 0.62 -21.76 7.31
N ARG A 259 1.19 -22.66 6.50
CA ARG A 259 2.64 -22.93 6.53
C ARG A 259 3.44 -21.72 6.06
N LEU A 260 3.02 -21.05 4.97
CA LEU A 260 3.69 -19.85 4.46
C LEU A 260 3.73 -18.73 5.50
N TYR A 261 2.63 -18.52 6.22
CA TYR A 261 2.57 -17.54 7.31
C TYR A 261 3.59 -17.87 8.41
N MET A 262 3.60 -19.12 8.90
CA MET A 262 4.54 -19.56 9.94
C MET A 262 6.00 -19.47 9.48
N GLU A 263 6.30 -19.90 8.26
CA GLU A 263 7.66 -19.84 7.69
C GLU A 263 8.15 -18.41 7.54
N ARG A 264 7.28 -17.47 7.19
CA ARG A 264 7.61 -16.04 7.04
C ARG A 264 7.99 -15.42 8.39
N ASP A 265 7.20 -15.67 9.43
CA ASP A 265 7.49 -15.18 10.79
C ASP A 265 8.84 -15.72 11.32
N VAL A 266 9.06 -17.03 11.20
CA VAL A 266 10.33 -17.66 11.58
C VAL A 266 11.50 -17.05 10.81
N ARG A 267 11.36 -16.89 9.50
CA ARG A 267 12.41 -16.32 8.64
C ARG A 267 12.73 -14.88 9.03
N ALA A 268 11.73 -14.04 9.26
CA ALA A 268 11.93 -12.65 9.68
C ALA A 268 12.75 -12.58 10.97
N ARG A 269 12.42 -13.42 11.98
CA ARG A 269 13.16 -13.47 13.25
C ARG A 269 14.59 -13.99 13.07
N ASP A 270 14.81 -14.99 12.22
CA ASP A 270 16.14 -15.55 11.99
C ASP A 270 17.02 -14.60 11.18
N ASP A 271 16.47 -13.91 10.20
CA ASP A 271 17.16 -12.88 9.43
C ASP A 271 17.59 -11.73 10.35
N TYR A 272 16.71 -11.30 11.26
CA TYR A 272 17.04 -10.29 12.25
C TYR A 272 18.17 -10.74 13.19
N ARG A 273 18.05 -11.93 13.79
CA ARG A 273 19.10 -12.46 14.66
C ARG A 273 20.45 -12.58 13.95
N ARG A 274 20.44 -12.95 12.66
CA ARG A 274 21.66 -12.99 11.83
C ARG A 274 22.21 -11.60 11.61
N SER A 275 21.36 -10.62 11.37
CA SER A 275 21.76 -9.24 11.15
C SER A 275 22.36 -8.58 12.39
N LEU A 276 22.02 -9.05 13.59
CA LEU A 276 22.62 -8.60 14.86
C LEU A 276 24.00 -9.21 15.13
N ARG A 277 24.28 -10.41 14.59
CA ARG A 277 25.58 -11.08 14.74
C ARG A 277 26.62 -10.35 13.88
N GLY A 278 27.53 -9.65 14.49
CA GLY A 278 28.58 -8.89 13.80
C GLY A 278 28.42 -7.38 13.89
N GLN A 279 27.46 -6.87 14.63
CA GLN A 279 27.44 -5.46 14.96
C GLN A 279 28.56 -5.13 15.95
N ILE A 280 29.70 -4.69 15.41
CA ILE A 280 30.67 -3.90 16.15
C ILE A 280 29.97 -2.56 16.42
N ARG A 281 30.04 -2.03 17.65
CA ARG A 281 29.64 -0.64 17.94
C ARG A 281 30.41 0.28 17.00
N VAL A 282 29.77 0.70 15.93
CA VAL A 282 30.36 1.66 14.99
C VAL A 282 30.15 3.04 15.60
N PRO A 283 31.23 3.79 15.92
CA PRO A 283 31.09 5.16 16.37
C PRO A 283 30.32 5.98 15.31
N ASN A 284 29.49 6.92 15.75
CA ASN A 284 28.68 7.82 14.92
C ASN A 284 27.35 7.26 14.34
N LYS A 285 26.88 6.10 14.77
CA LYS A 285 25.51 5.66 14.42
C LYS A 285 24.46 6.41 15.21
N LEU A 286 23.33 6.70 14.58
CA LEU A 286 22.19 7.35 15.21
C LEU A 286 21.40 6.32 16.04
N THR A 287 21.57 6.39 17.38
CA THR A 287 20.84 5.55 18.34
C THR A 287 19.80 6.38 19.06
N ILE A 288 18.87 5.75 19.77
CA ILE A 288 17.83 6.46 20.52
C ILE A 288 18.43 7.38 21.60
N GLU A 289 19.46 6.93 22.30
CA GLU A 289 20.17 7.74 23.29
C GLU A 289 20.76 9.00 22.65
N ARG A 290 21.41 8.88 21.51
CA ARG A 290 21.98 10.02 20.78
C ARG A 290 20.89 10.97 20.28
N ILE A 291 19.77 10.44 19.77
CA ILE A 291 18.59 11.23 19.31
C ILE A 291 18.10 12.11 20.46
N ILE A 292 17.99 11.56 21.64
CA ILE A 292 17.53 12.29 22.83
C ILE A 292 18.58 13.30 23.30
N GLN A 293 19.86 12.91 23.42
CA GLN A 293 20.94 13.78 23.91
C GLN A 293 21.19 14.99 23.01
N GLU A 294 21.12 14.79 21.68
CA GLU A 294 21.29 15.87 20.70
C GLU A 294 20.00 16.66 20.46
N GLY A 295 18.88 16.25 21.05
CA GLY A 295 17.58 16.91 20.93
C GLY A 295 17.02 16.88 19.50
N ILE A 296 17.31 15.81 18.74
CA ILE A 296 16.93 15.66 17.33
C ILE A 296 15.40 15.68 17.19
N ARG A 297 14.92 16.50 16.25
CA ARG A 297 13.50 16.71 15.95
C ARG A 297 13.16 16.26 14.53
N ASN A 298 11.88 16.24 14.22
CA ASN A 298 11.35 15.73 12.95
C ASN A 298 11.90 16.44 11.70
N ASP A 299 12.27 17.70 11.80
CA ASP A 299 12.79 18.56 10.73
C ASP A 299 14.33 18.62 10.68
N ASP A 300 15.03 17.81 11.47
CA ASP A 300 16.49 17.79 11.50
C ASP A 300 17.06 17.21 10.21
N GLU A 301 18.03 17.91 9.60
CA GLU A 301 18.67 17.52 8.33
C GLU A 301 19.29 16.12 8.36
N ILE A 302 19.72 15.65 9.54
CA ILE A 302 20.29 14.30 9.68
C ILE A 302 19.29 13.20 9.34
N LEU A 303 17.98 13.47 9.49
CA LEU A 303 16.88 12.56 9.21
C LEU A 303 16.40 12.63 7.75
N LEU A 304 16.65 13.74 7.06
CA LEU A 304 16.24 13.96 5.67
C LEU A 304 17.09 13.14 4.67
N ARG A 305 18.18 12.53 5.13
CA ARG A 305 18.94 11.58 4.32
C ARG A 305 18.18 10.26 4.28
N PRO A 306 17.87 9.73 3.08
CA PRO A 306 17.15 8.47 2.97
C PRO A 306 17.99 7.36 3.63
N LEU A 307 17.54 6.91 4.80
CA LEU A 307 18.22 5.86 5.58
C LEU A 307 18.12 4.51 4.85
N TYR A 308 17.04 4.30 4.11
CA TYR A 308 16.83 3.14 3.25
C TYR A 308 15.74 3.43 2.22
N ARG A 309 16.06 3.28 0.92
CA ARG A 309 15.06 3.32 -0.15
C ARG A 309 14.60 1.89 -0.45
N GLY A 310 13.59 1.42 0.28
CA GLY A 310 12.74 0.34 -0.22
C GLY A 310 11.96 0.85 -1.42
N ARG A 311 11.66 0.02 -2.41
CA ARG A 311 10.68 0.39 -3.46
C ARG A 311 9.33 0.53 -2.77
N ALA A 312 8.86 1.76 -2.59
CA ALA A 312 7.47 2.02 -2.25
C ALA A 312 6.59 1.42 -3.36
N GLY A 313 5.48 0.81 -2.99
CA GLY A 313 4.51 0.31 -3.96
C GLY A 313 4.11 1.45 -4.92
N GLU A 314 4.21 1.22 -6.22
CA GLU A 314 4.04 2.25 -7.26
C GLU A 314 2.64 2.89 -7.25
N SER A 315 1.63 2.21 -6.69
CA SER A 315 0.23 2.64 -6.64
C SER A 315 -0.03 3.89 -5.78
N TRP A 316 0.84 4.20 -4.80
CA TRP A 316 0.63 5.31 -3.87
C TRP A 316 1.55 6.52 -4.11
N GLN A 317 2.39 6.49 -5.16
CA GLN A 317 3.33 7.59 -5.43
C GLN A 317 2.66 8.84 -6.03
N HIS A 318 1.39 8.74 -6.45
CA HIS A 318 0.67 9.80 -7.15
C HIS A 318 -0.70 10.16 -6.54
N VAL A 319 -0.93 9.80 -5.28
CA VAL A 319 -2.18 10.09 -4.56
C VAL A 319 -2.01 11.31 -3.66
#